data_201a1b47c9c7fd300840d2e2deafffc4
#
_entry.id   201a1b47c9c7fd300840d2e2deafffc4
#
_cell.length_a   1.000
_cell.length_b   1.000
_cell.length_c   1.000
_cell.angle_alpha   90.00
_cell.angle_beta   90.00
_cell.angle_gamma   90.00
#
_symmetry.space_group_name_H-M   'P 1'
#
loop_
_entity.id
_entity.type
_entity.pdbx_description
1 polymer ?
#
loop_
_entity_poly.entity_id
_entity_poly.type
_entity_poly.pdbx_seq_one_letter_code
_entity_poly.pdbx_strand_id
1 'polypeptide(L)'
;MIVQAAGGIRVVVTLKDHRLDLEAMARAITPMTKLVFIANPNNPTATIVTAKEVEEFMARVPDRVIVVFDEAYIEFAQGPDFPDSLAYMKQGRKAVVLRTFSKAASLAGLRVGYAVADADCVALLNRIRQPFNVNSLAQVAALAALEDDSHILECLRMIEAGRHFLSDEFTSLGL
;
A
#
# COMPACT_ATOMS: atom_id res chain seq x y z
N MET A 1 -1.58 -15.16 -7.43
CA MET A 1 -1.46 -16.49 -6.78
C MET A 1 -2.26 -16.58 -5.49
N ILE A 2 -2.12 -15.69 -4.50
CA ILE A 2 -2.82 -15.77 -3.18
C ILE A 2 -4.35 -15.79 -3.35
N VAL A 3 -4.92 -14.90 -4.17
CA VAL A 3 -6.38 -14.84 -4.42
C VAL A 3 -6.91 -16.19 -4.95
N GLN A 4 -6.19 -16.81 -5.89
CA GLN A 4 -6.56 -18.10 -6.46
C GLN A 4 -6.40 -19.24 -5.47
N ALA A 5 -5.34 -19.21 -4.64
CA ALA A 5 -5.13 -20.19 -3.58
C ALA A 5 -6.25 -20.15 -2.52
N ALA A 6 -6.86 -18.98 -2.32
CA ALA A 6 -8.03 -18.79 -1.45
C ALA A 6 -9.38 -19.08 -2.17
N GLY A 7 -9.37 -19.66 -3.38
CA GLY A 7 -10.56 -19.96 -4.16
C GLY A 7 -11.22 -18.76 -4.85
N GLY A 8 -10.56 -17.60 -4.84
CA GLY A 8 -11.06 -16.39 -5.46
C GLY A 8 -10.75 -16.30 -6.96
N ILE A 9 -11.59 -15.59 -7.69
CA ILE A 9 -11.36 -15.25 -9.10
C ILE A 9 -10.63 -13.91 -9.14
N ARG A 10 -9.43 -13.91 -9.75
CA ARG A 10 -8.63 -12.72 -9.95
C ARG A 10 -9.04 -12.02 -11.25
N VAL A 11 -9.49 -10.78 -11.14
CA VAL A 11 -9.69 -9.88 -12.29
C VAL A 11 -8.51 -8.90 -12.32
N VAL A 12 -7.75 -8.91 -13.41
CA VAL A 12 -6.60 -8.02 -13.60
C VAL A 12 -7.01 -6.87 -14.49
N VAL A 13 -6.83 -5.64 -14.01
CA VAL A 13 -6.97 -4.43 -14.83
C VAL A 13 -5.57 -4.00 -15.26
N THR A 14 -5.36 -3.83 -16.55
CA THR A 14 -4.07 -3.40 -17.11
C THR A 14 -3.76 -1.97 -16.72
N LEU A 15 -2.49 -1.71 -16.44
CA LEU A 15 -2.01 -0.34 -16.23
C LEU A 15 -2.19 0.49 -17.50
N LYS A 16 -2.50 1.76 -17.33
CA LYS A 16 -2.51 2.76 -18.41
C LYS A 16 -1.32 3.69 -18.19
N ASP A 17 -0.45 3.81 -19.17
CA ASP A 17 0.76 4.63 -19.11
C ASP A 17 1.59 4.35 -17.83
N HIS A 18 1.77 3.06 -17.51
CA HIS A 18 2.45 2.54 -16.33
C HIS A 18 1.78 2.90 -14.97
N ARG A 19 0.59 3.51 -14.96
CA ARG A 19 -0.18 3.87 -13.77
C ARG A 19 -1.41 2.96 -13.59
N LEU A 20 -1.91 2.86 -12.37
CA LEU A 20 -3.21 2.22 -12.11
C LEU A 20 -4.32 3.00 -12.84
N ASP A 21 -5.15 2.30 -13.60
CA ASP A 21 -6.36 2.86 -14.22
C ASP A 21 -7.56 2.64 -13.27
N LEU A 22 -7.73 3.57 -12.33
CA LEU A 22 -8.81 3.49 -11.33
C LEU A 22 -10.19 3.55 -11.98
N GLU A 23 -10.32 4.21 -13.14
CA GLU A 23 -11.59 4.25 -13.88
C GLU A 23 -11.93 2.88 -14.44
N ALA A 24 -10.97 2.20 -15.09
CA ALA A 24 -11.16 0.83 -15.55
C ALA A 24 -11.38 -0.15 -14.39
N MET A 25 -10.69 0.05 -13.26
CA MET A 25 -10.91 -0.74 -12.04
C MET A 25 -12.34 -0.59 -11.52
N ALA A 26 -12.88 0.64 -11.48
CA ALA A 26 -14.26 0.88 -11.06
C ALA A 26 -15.27 0.21 -12.01
N ARG A 27 -15.02 0.25 -13.33
CA ARG A 27 -15.87 -0.45 -14.34
C ARG A 27 -15.82 -1.97 -14.21
N ALA A 28 -14.71 -2.52 -13.72
CA ALA A 28 -14.54 -3.97 -13.53
C ALA A 28 -15.23 -4.52 -12.26
N ILE A 29 -15.75 -3.66 -11.39
CA ILE A 29 -16.49 -4.07 -10.19
C ILE A 29 -17.84 -4.68 -10.60
N THR A 30 -18.10 -5.90 -10.12
CA THR A 30 -19.34 -6.64 -10.35
C THR A 30 -20.02 -6.96 -9.01
N PRO A 31 -21.26 -7.47 -8.99
CA PRO A 31 -21.90 -7.96 -7.78
C PRO A 31 -21.08 -9.03 -7.01
N MET A 32 -20.21 -9.76 -7.73
CA MET A 32 -19.34 -10.79 -7.15
C MET A 32 -18.03 -10.24 -6.57
N THR A 33 -17.67 -8.99 -6.86
CA THR A 33 -16.45 -8.36 -6.35
C THR A 33 -16.51 -8.20 -4.84
N LYS A 34 -15.50 -8.71 -4.13
CA LYS A 34 -15.36 -8.62 -2.67
C LYS A 34 -14.22 -7.68 -2.25
N LEU A 35 -13.12 -7.74 -2.99
CA LEU A 35 -11.89 -7.01 -2.67
C LEU A 35 -11.38 -6.28 -3.92
N VAL A 36 -10.86 -5.09 -3.72
CA VAL A 36 -10.07 -4.36 -4.72
C VAL A 36 -8.75 -3.97 -4.10
N PHE A 37 -7.64 -4.19 -4.79
CA PHE A 37 -6.30 -3.85 -4.32
C PHE A 37 -5.75 -2.66 -5.10
N ILE A 38 -5.28 -1.66 -4.37
CA ILE A 38 -4.64 -0.44 -4.90
C ILE A 38 -3.25 -0.35 -4.27
N ALA A 39 -2.19 -0.65 -5.06
CA ALA A 39 -0.81 -0.42 -4.63
C ALA A 39 -0.43 1.02 -4.96
N ASN A 40 -0.23 1.85 -3.95
CA ASN A 40 0.09 3.26 -4.11
C ASN A 40 1.08 3.72 -3.04
N PRO A 41 2.33 4.02 -3.40
CA PRO A 41 2.95 3.95 -4.75
C PRO A 41 3.01 2.55 -5.34
N ASN A 42 2.90 2.47 -6.68
CA ASN A 42 2.90 1.20 -7.39
C ASN A 42 4.31 0.65 -7.61
N ASN A 43 4.52 -0.61 -7.28
CA ASN A 43 5.73 -1.36 -7.64
C ASN A 43 5.42 -2.27 -8.85
N PRO A 44 6.20 -2.22 -9.93
CA PRO A 44 7.57 -1.67 -10.05
C PRO A 44 7.64 -0.28 -10.72
N THR A 45 6.52 0.33 -11.07
CA THR A 45 6.50 1.52 -11.94
C THR A 45 6.81 2.83 -11.22
N ALA A 46 6.82 2.83 -9.88
CA ALA A 46 6.99 4.00 -9.01
C ALA A 46 5.98 5.13 -9.27
N THR A 47 4.89 4.82 -9.97
CA THR A 47 3.81 5.78 -10.22
C THR A 47 2.84 5.84 -9.06
N ILE A 48 2.14 6.96 -8.93
CA ILE A 48 1.10 7.16 -7.92
C ILE A 48 -0.26 7.46 -8.57
N VAL A 49 -1.32 7.16 -7.83
CA VAL A 49 -2.65 7.74 -8.06
C VAL A 49 -2.89 8.83 -7.03
N THR A 50 -3.49 9.93 -7.45
CA THR A 50 -3.69 11.14 -6.62
C THR A 50 -4.86 11.02 -5.67
N ALA A 51 -4.93 11.89 -4.67
CA ALA A 51 -6.04 11.97 -3.74
C ALA A 51 -7.39 12.15 -4.47
N LYS A 52 -7.43 13.01 -5.48
CA LYS A 52 -8.62 13.24 -6.29
C LYS A 52 -9.05 11.98 -7.06
N GLU A 53 -8.10 11.29 -7.71
CA GLU A 53 -8.41 10.07 -8.45
C GLU A 53 -8.94 8.96 -7.53
N VAL A 54 -8.36 8.84 -6.32
CA VAL A 54 -8.84 7.86 -5.33
C VAL A 54 -10.21 8.25 -4.78
N GLU A 55 -10.47 9.52 -4.52
CA GLU A 55 -11.78 10.00 -4.08
C GLU A 55 -12.88 9.70 -5.11
N GLU A 56 -12.63 10.02 -6.38
CA GLU A 56 -13.53 9.71 -7.50
C GLU A 56 -13.77 8.20 -7.65
N PHE A 57 -12.73 7.40 -7.46
CA PHE A 57 -12.85 5.93 -7.44
C PHE A 57 -13.69 5.46 -6.25
N MET A 58 -13.39 5.89 -5.04
CA MET A 58 -14.09 5.50 -3.81
C MET A 58 -15.58 5.87 -3.85
N ALA A 59 -15.93 6.99 -4.48
CA ALA A 59 -17.34 7.38 -4.68
C ALA A 59 -18.14 6.37 -5.52
N ARG A 60 -17.45 5.58 -6.35
CA ARG A 60 -18.06 4.57 -7.25
C ARG A 60 -18.01 3.15 -6.68
N VAL A 61 -17.21 2.92 -5.64
CA VAL A 61 -17.07 1.60 -5.00
C VAL A 61 -18.30 1.32 -4.13
N PRO A 62 -19.03 0.21 -4.34
CA PRO A 62 -20.15 -0.16 -3.48
C PRO A 62 -19.71 -0.50 -2.05
N ASP A 63 -20.54 -0.18 -1.05
CA ASP A 63 -20.22 -0.39 0.39
C ASP A 63 -19.93 -1.84 0.78
N ARG A 64 -20.35 -2.82 -0.03
CA ARG A 64 -20.05 -4.23 0.19
C ARG A 64 -18.62 -4.63 -0.17
N VAL A 65 -17.90 -3.79 -0.93
CA VAL A 65 -16.54 -4.05 -1.44
C VAL A 65 -15.53 -3.47 -0.47
N ILE A 66 -14.54 -4.26 -0.09
CA ILE A 66 -13.41 -3.80 0.71
C ILE A 66 -12.31 -3.33 -0.24
N VAL A 67 -11.84 -2.09 -0.06
CA VAL A 67 -10.68 -1.57 -0.78
C VAL A 67 -9.43 -1.73 0.09
N VAL A 68 -8.44 -2.43 -0.44
CA VAL A 68 -7.16 -2.65 0.22
C VAL A 68 -6.12 -1.73 -0.40
N PHE A 69 -5.66 -0.75 0.36
CA PHE A 69 -4.57 0.14 -0.01
C PHE A 69 -3.25 -0.48 0.43
N ASP A 70 -2.42 -0.88 -0.52
CA ASP A 70 -1.05 -1.34 -0.25
C ASP A 70 -0.12 -0.13 -0.31
N GLU A 71 0.23 0.36 0.87
CA GLU A 71 1.07 1.53 1.10
C GLU A 71 2.50 1.13 1.52
N ALA A 72 3.01 0.03 0.96
CA ALA A 72 4.35 -0.46 1.31
C ALA A 72 5.49 0.56 1.03
N TYR A 73 5.21 1.60 0.27
CA TYR A 73 6.18 2.64 -0.13
C TYR A 73 5.71 4.06 0.23
N ILE A 74 4.78 4.20 1.18
CA ILE A 74 4.16 5.49 1.53
C ILE A 74 5.18 6.53 1.97
N GLU A 75 6.23 6.12 2.68
CA GLU A 75 7.27 7.03 3.18
C GLU A 75 8.00 7.75 2.04
N PHE A 76 8.05 7.16 0.84
CA PHE A 76 8.71 7.72 -0.35
C PHE A 76 7.80 8.58 -1.22
N ALA A 77 6.50 8.64 -0.91
CA ALA A 77 5.49 9.37 -1.69
C ALA A 77 4.88 10.49 -0.86
N GLN A 78 5.68 11.51 -0.59
CA GLN A 78 5.20 12.67 0.16
C GLN A 78 4.75 13.78 -0.80
N GLY A 79 3.61 14.38 -0.51
CA GLY A 79 3.09 15.50 -1.27
C GLY A 79 1.60 15.73 -1.00
N PRO A 80 1.10 16.95 -1.30
CA PRO A 80 -0.29 17.32 -1.02
C PRO A 80 -1.31 16.52 -1.84
N ASP A 81 -0.87 15.95 -2.96
CA ASP A 81 -1.73 15.18 -3.86
C ASP A 81 -1.79 13.68 -3.51
N PHE A 82 -1.02 13.21 -2.51
CA PHE A 82 -1.08 11.81 -2.10
C PHE A 82 -2.33 11.57 -1.22
N PRO A 83 -3.10 10.48 -1.45
CA PRO A 83 -4.34 10.24 -0.71
C PRO A 83 -4.10 9.89 0.76
N ASP A 84 -4.92 10.41 1.67
CA ASP A 84 -5.04 9.90 3.03
C ASP A 84 -6.01 8.70 3.05
N SER A 85 -5.46 7.51 2.83
CA SER A 85 -6.27 6.27 2.79
C SER A 85 -6.90 5.94 4.15
N LEU A 86 -6.34 6.43 5.27
CA LEU A 86 -6.90 6.24 6.61
C LEU A 86 -8.19 7.03 6.82
N ALA A 87 -8.36 8.16 6.10
CA ALA A 87 -9.57 8.98 6.19
C ALA A 87 -10.82 8.22 5.75
N TYR A 88 -10.71 7.30 4.79
CA TYR A 88 -11.87 6.52 4.31
C TYR A 88 -12.45 5.62 5.40
N MET A 89 -11.65 5.04 6.27
CA MET A 89 -12.14 4.27 7.43
C MET A 89 -12.90 5.17 8.42
N LYS A 90 -12.38 6.38 8.68
CA LYS A 90 -13.06 7.36 9.54
C LYS A 90 -14.41 7.80 8.98
N GLN A 91 -14.57 7.75 7.66
CA GLN A 91 -15.83 8.02 6.95
C GLN A 91 -16.77 6.79 6.89
N GLY A 92 -16.43 5.68 7.56
CA GLY A 92 -17.23 4.46 7.57
C GLY A 92 -17.14 3.61 6.30
N ARG A 93 -16.16 3.89 5.41
CA ARG A 93 -15.92 3.09 4.20
C ARG A 93 -15.15 1.81 4.56
N LYS A 94 -15.44 0.71 3.90
CA LYS A 94 -14.71 -0.56 4.06
C LYS A 94 -13.35 -0.47 3.39
N ALA A 95 -12.38 0.04 4.12
CA ALA A 95 -11.00 0.18 3.68
C ALA A 95 -10.05 -0.59 4.62
N VAL A 96 -8.98 -1.13 4.05
CA VAL A 96 -7.86 -1.72 4.77
C VAL A 96 -6.58 -1.07 4.25
N VAL A 97 -5.77 -0.52 5.12
CA VAL A 97 -4.47 0.05 4.76
C VAL A 97 -3.36 -0.87 5.24
N LEU A 98 -2.51 -1.29 4.31
CA LEU A 98 -1.37 -2.17 4.59
C LEU A 98 -0.09 -1.35 4.57
N ARG A 99 0.73 -1.48 5.61
CA ARG A 99 2.06 -0.88 5.72
C ARG A 99 3.10 -1.89 6.16
N THR A 100 4.35 -1.61 5.88
CA THR A 100 5.45 -2.55 6.17
C THR A 100 6.63 -1.85 6.84
N PHE A 101 7.35 -2.57 7.68
CA PHE A 101 8.65 -2.15 8.19
C PHE A 101 9.81 -2.63 7.29
N SER A 102 9.51 -3.29 6.18
CA SER A 102 10.54 -3.88 5.30
C SER A 102 11.25 -2.88 4.39
N LYS A 103 10.78 -1.63 4.29
CA LYS A 103 11.28 -0.62 3.35
C LYS A 103 12.02 0.48 4.11
N ALA A 104 11.44 1.65 4.29
CA ALA A 104 12.07 2.79 4.94
C ALA A 104 12.56 2.47 6.36
N ALA A 105 11.84 1.65 7.12
CA ALA A 105 12.24 1.22 8.46
C ALA A 105 13.36 0.14 8.49
N SER A 106 13.84 -0.33 7.34
CA SER A 106 14.98 -1.24 7.21
C SER A 106 14.87 -2.61 7.92
N LEU A 107 13.67 -3.05 8.30
CA LEU A 107 13.43 -4.30 9.03
C LEU A 107 12.99 -5.48 8.13
N ALA A 108 13.39 -5.49 6.86
CA ALA A 108 12.97 -6.51 5.89
C ALA A 108 13.22 -7.95 6.34
N GLY A 109 14.33 -8.20 7.03
CA GLY A 109 14.71 -9.52 7.56
C GLY A 109 13.82 -10.05 8.68
N LEU A 110 13.11 -9.16 9.40
CA LEU A 110 12.26 -9.52 10.53
C LEU A 110 10.83 -9.92 10.13
N ARG A 111 10.45 -9.74 8.87
CA ARG A 111 9.15 -10.13 8.29
C ARG A 111 7.96 -9.56 9.04
N VAL A 112 7.95 -8.26 9.29
CA VAL A 112 6.89 -7.55 10.03
C VAL A 112 6.29 -6.40 9.21
N GLY A 113 4.99 -6.25 9.32
CA GLY A 113 4.17 -5.18 8.79
C GLY A 113 2.86 -5.14 9.56
N TYR A 114 2.00 -4.22 9.21
CA TYR A 114 0.72 -4.06 9.88
C TYR A 114 -0.40 -3.67 8.91
N ALA A 115 -1.61 -3.94 9.34
CA ALA A 115 -2.83 -3.48 8.68
C ALA A 115 -3.61 -2.56 9.63
N VAL A 116 -4.18 -1.51 9.08
CA VAL A 116 -5.16 -0.66 9.77
C VAL A 116 -6.50 -0.87 9.09
N ALA A 117 -7.51 -1.22 9.87
CA ALA A 117 -8.86 -1.50 9.37
C ALA A 117 -9.89 -1.24 10.50
N ASP A 118 -11.17 -1.27 10.16
CA ASP A 118 -12.23 -1.28 11.18
C ASP A 118 -12.14 -2.52 12.09
N ALA A 119 -12.74 -2.42 13.29
CA ALA A 119 -12.66 -3.45 14.31
C ALA A 119 -13.22 -4.81 13.85
N ASP A 120 -14.28 -4.81 13.04
CA ASP A 120 -14.91 -6.04 12.56
C ASP A 120 -13.99 -6.75 11.55
N CYS A 121 -13.35 -5.99 10.66
CA CYS A 121 -12.36 -6.51 9.72
C CYS A 121 -11.14 -7.08 10.47
N VAL A 122 -10.61 -6.37 11.46
CA VAL A 122 -9.52 -6.85 12.32
C VAL A 122 -9.90 -8.11 13.06
N ALA A 123 -11.12 -8.20 13.60
CA ALA A 123 -11.61 -9.41 14.27
C ALA A 123 -11.67 -10.62 13.32
N LEU A 124 -12.10 -10.41 12.06
CA LEU A 124 -12.09 -11.48 11.05
C LEU A 124 -10.66 -11.92 10.70
N LEU A 125 -9.74 -10.99 10.50
CA LEU A 125 -8.33 -11.31 10.25
C LEU A 125 -7.70 -12.08 11.41
N ASN A 126 -8.00 -11.71 12.66
CA ASN A 126 -7.50 -12.40 13.83
C ASN A 126 -8.00 -13.85 13.96
N ARG A 127 -9.15 -14.19 13.37
CA ARG A 127 -9.67 -15.57 13.36
C ARG A 127 -8.91 -16.51 12.41
N ILE A 128 -8.26 -15.96 11.39
CA ILE A 128 -7.62 -16.76 10.33
C ILE A 128 -6.10 -16.61 10.30
N ARG A 129 -5.54 -15.62 11.01
CA ARG A 129 -4.09 -15.46 11.07
C ARG A 129 -3.45 -16.65 11.82
N GLN A 130 -2.25 -17.01 11.39
CA GLN A 130 -1.50 -18.07 12.08
C GLN A 130 -1.10 -17.61 13.49
N PRO A 131 -1.19 -18.50 14.51
CA PRO A 131 -0.62 -18.23 15.82
C PRO A 131 0.88 -17.90 15.70
N PHE A 132 1.34 -16.94 16.53
CA PHE A 132 2.77 -16.54 16.57
C PHE A 132 3.36 -16.08 15.22
N ASN A 133 2.51 -15.55 14.33
CA ASN A 133 2.92 -15.10 12.99
C ASN A 133 3.95 -13.97 12.98
N VAL A 134 4.12 -13.24 14.10
CA VAL A 134 5.16 -12.23 14.31
C VAL A 134 6.00 -12.60 15.53
N ASN A 135 7.31 -12.82 15.33
CA ASN A 135 8.21 -13.18 16.42
C ASN A 135 8.47 -11.99 17.37
N SER A 136 8.92 -12.28 18.59
CA SER A 136 9.11 -11.26 19.63
C SER A 136 10.16 -10.20 19.27
N LEU A 137 11.25 -10.57 18.60
CA LEU A 137 12.27 -9.62 18.16
C LEU A 137 11.70 -8.64 17.13
N ALA A 138 10.89 -9.14 16.19
CA ALA A 138 10.21 -8.29 15.21
C ALA A 138 9.24 -7.31 15.88
N GLN A 139 8.51 -7.74 16.94
CA GLN A 139 7.60 -6.86 17.67
C GLN A 139 8.36 -5.73 18.38
N VAL A 140 9.44 -6.04 19.08
CA VAL A 140 10.26 -5.03 19.78
C VAL A 140 10.90 -4.07 18.77
N ALA A 141 11.47 -4.59 17.68
CA ALA A 141 12.07 -3.75 16.65
C ALA A 141 11.06 -2.86 15.94
N ALA A 142 9.86 -3.36 15.66
CA ALA A 142 8.80 -2.57 15.05
C ALA A 142 8.32 -1.43 15.96
N LEU A 143 8.19 -1.67 17.27
CA LEU A 143 7.86 -0.62 18.23
C LEU A 143 8.93 0.46 18.28
N ALA A 144 10.22 0.09 18.33
CA ALA A 144 11.31 1.04 18.30
C ALA A 144 11.34 1.85 16.99
N ALA A 145 11.08 1.19 15.84
CA ALA A 145 11.06 1.87 14.55
C ALA A 145 9.90 2.86 14.39
N LEU A 146 8.79 2.68 15.10
CA LEU A 146 7.68 3.66 15.11
C LEU A 146 8.03 4.95 15.85
N GLU A 147 9.06 4.94 16.68
CA GLU A 147 9.52 6.08 17.46
C GLU A 147 10.81 6.70 16.87
N ASP A 148 11.36 6.12 15.79
CA ASP A 148 12.64 6.56 15.19
C ASP A 148 12.41 7.30 13.87
N ASP A 149 11.85 8.50 13.97
CA ASP A 149 11.70 9.40 12.81
C ASP A 149 13.06 9.78 12.19
N SER A 150 14.13 9.79 12.99
CA SER A 150 15.46 10.19 12.52
C SER A 150 16.00 9.20 11.50
N HIS A 151 15.84 7.89 11.71
CA HIS A 151 16.22 6.85 10.77
C HIS A 151 15.43 6.93 9.46
N ILE A 152 14.12 7.14 9.55
CA ILE A 152 13.27 7.31 8.35
C ILE A 152 13.74 8.52 7.53
N LEU A 153 13.98 9.66 8.16
CA LEU A 153 14.47 10.87 7.47
C LEU A 153 15.83 10.66 6.80
N GLU A 154 16.75 9.95 7.45
CA GLU A 154 18.05 9.61 6.87
C GLU A 154 17.90 8.68 5.66
N CYS A 155 17.07 7.65 5.77
CA CYS A 155 16.74 6.75 4.67
C CYS A 155 16.17 7.52 3.47
N LEU A 156 15.23 8.43 3.68
CA LEU A 156 14.65 9.25 2.62
C LEU A 156 15.68 10.13 1.94
N ARG A 157 16.58 10.78 2.69
CA ARG A 157 17.67 11.60 2.11
C ARG A 157 18.62 10.75 1.27
N MET A 158 19.00 9.58 1.75
CA MET A 158 19.88 8.66 1.01
C MET A 158 19.24 8.21 -0.31
N ILE A 159 17.95 7.84 -0.28
CA ILE A 159 17.20 7.43 -1.48
C ILE A 159 17.09 8.59 -2.47
N GLU A 160 16.80 9.80 -2.01
CA GLU A 160 16.70 10.99 -2.87
C GLU A 160 18.05 11.30 -3.52
N ALA A 161 19.14 11.30 -2.75
CA ALA A 161 20.48 11.49 -3.29
C ALA A 161 20.87 10.42 -4.33
N GLY A 162 20.53 9.15 -4.03
CA GLY A 162 20.77 8.04 -4.96
C GLY A 162 19.94 8.17 -6.25
N ARG A 163 18.70 8.63 -6.14
CA ARG A 163 17.83 8.88 -7.29
C ARG A 163 18.39 9.99 -8.22
N HIS A 164 18.85 11.09 -7.64
CA HIS A 164 19.51 12.16 -8.40
C HIS A 164 20.78 11.66 -9.09
N PHE A 165 21.65 11.00 -8.34
CA PHE A 165 22.88 10.42 -8.89
C PHE A 165 22.60 9.51 -10.10
N LEU A 166 21.67 8.57 -9.96
CA LEU A 166 21.32 7.65 -11.05
C LEU A 166 20.70 8.37 -12.25
N SER A 167 19.85 9.39 -12.01
CA SER A 167 19.26 10.19 -13.09
C SER A 167 20.33 10.93 -13.90
N ASP A 168 21.30 11.54 -13.21
CA ASP A 168 22.39 12.27 -13.86
C ASP A 168 23.29 11.33 -14.67
N GLU A 169 23.64 10.16 -14.07
CA GLU A 169 24.45 9.15 -14.75
C GLU A 169 23.75 8.55 -15.97
N PHE A 170 22.46 8.22 -15.88
CA PHE A 170 21.70 7.70 -17.02
C PHE A 170 21.57 8.76 -18.12
N THR A 171 21.33 10.01 -17.77
CA THR A 171 21.28 11.11 -18.73
C THR A 171 22.63 11.27 -19.45
N SER A 172 23.76 11.14 -18.74
CA SER A 172 25.10 11.19 -19.32
C SER A 172 25.38 10.06 -20.33
N LEU A 173 24.70 8.92 -20.13
CA LEU A 173 24.76 7.75 -21.02
C LEU A 173 23.75 7.81 -22.18
N GLY A 174 22.92 8.84 -22.24
CA GLY A 174 21.90 9.01 -23.27
C GLY A 174 20.65 8.15 -23.06
N LEU A 175 20.36 7.77 -21.82
CA LEU A 175 19.21 6.96 -21.41
C LEU A 175 18.11 7.83 -20.77
#